data_15e8cb560cf6784d4a2f9ed02bb56d0f
#
_entry.id   15e8cb560cf6784d4a2f9ed02bb56d0f
#
_cell.length_a   1.000
_cell.length_b   1.000
_cell.length_c   1.000
_cell.angle_alpha   90.00
_cell.angle_beta   90.00
_cell.angle_gamma   90.00
#
_symmetry.space_group_name_H-M   'P 1'
#
loop_
_entity.id
_entity.type
_entity.pdbx_description
1 polymer ?
#
loop_
_entity_poly.entity_id
_entity_poly.type
_entity_poly.pdbx_seq_one_letter_code
_entity_poly.pdbx_strand_id
1 'polypeptide(L)'
;MAIHYNLLNKSESYRQRCDQFENRALAYESGMRAPRRGIVTIPVVVHVLHNPASPAENISKEQIDSQIEVLNQDFRATNPDRVGVPAVWTQLIADCEVEFELASIDPEGNPTDGVTRTATDKTFFTADDEDVKSSATGGADAWPSLDYLNLWVCGELRSGGQAILGYAQFPGGPPETDGVVIAHTFFGTTGTVSAPYDLGRTATHEIGHWLSLRHIWGDDGSGCSGGDLVDDTPNQARANFGRPTFPHVTCSNGPNGDMFMNYMDYTDDAGMFMFTAGQSVRMSAALEGPRASFVARNAAPAEPAQPRVLVGATVGSNGAEAPQASPEPAVASAPATDTADAEVGELRREVAQLRSVLAQIATLVARS
;
A
#
# COMPACT_ATOMS: atom_id res chain seq x y z
N MET A 1 9.26 5.72 -2.12
CA MET A 1 9.50 6.78 -1.09
C MET A 1 9.58 8.19 -1.65
N ALA A 2 10.22 8.48 -2.81
CA ALA A 2 10.37 9.84 -3.34
C ALA A 2 9.06 10.63 -3.45
N ILE A 3 7.99 10.02 -3.98
CA ILE A 3 6.64 10.64 -4.09
C ILE A 3 6.09 10.99 -2.70
N HIS A 4 6.21 10.09 -1.73
CA HIS A 4 5.77 10.33 -0.35
C HIS A 4 6.44 11.59 0.25
N TYR A 5 7.77 11.69 0.17
CA TYR A 5 8.50 12.85 0.66
C TYR A 5 8.17 14.13 -0.12
N ASN A 6 7.96 14.03 -1.43
CA ASN A 6 7.52 15.16 -2.26
C ASN A 6 6.14 15.69 -1.81
N LEU A 7 5.18 14.79 -1.59
CA LEU A 7 3.85 15.14 -1.07
C LEU A 7 3.91 15.71 0.34
N LEU A 8 4.73 15.14 1.24
CA LEU A 8 4.96 15.69 2.58
C LEU A 8 5.51 17.13 2.52
N ASN A 9 6.38 17.44 1.57
CA ASN A 9 6.94 18.78 1.41
C ASN A 9 5.95 19.79 0.82
N LYS A 10 5.07 19.34 -0.07
CA LYS A 10 4.18 20.24 -0.85
C LYS A 10 2.77 20.39 -0.28
N SER A 11 2.27 19.43 0.51
CA SER A 11 0.86 19.38 0.91
C SER A 11 0.69 19.28 2.42
N GLU A 12 0.17 20.37 3.02
CA GLU A 12 -0.20 20.39 4.45
C GLU A 12 -1.29 19.36 4.77
N SER A 13 -2.30 19.25 3.91
CA SER A 13 -3.40 18.29 4.10
C SER A 13 -2.91 16.84 4.01
N TYR A 14 -1.89 16.55 3.20
CA TYR A 14 -1.28 15.23 3.16
C TYR A 14 -0.49 14.94 4.46
N ARG A 15 0.30 15.90 4.96
CA ARG A 15 0.98 15.78 6.27
C ARG A 15 0.00 15.44 7.38
N GLN A 16 -1.11 16.18 7.47
CA GLN A 16 -2.15 15.94 8.48
C GLN A 16 -2.75 14.53 8.38
N ARG A 17 -3.00 14.03 7.16
CA ARG A 17 -3.49 12.66 6.97
C ARG A 17 -2.44 11.61 7.37
N CYS A 18 -1.17 11.85 7.06
CA CYS A 18 -0.07 10.98 7.52
C CYS A 18 0.04 10.97 9.04
N ASP A 19 -0.04 12.13 9.71
CA ASP A 19 -0.01 12.21 11.18
C ASP A 19 -1.21 11.49 11.81
N GLN A 20 -2.40 11.62 11.23
CA GLN A 20 -3.59 10.87 11.66
C GLN A 20 -3.40 9.36 11.51
N PHE A 21 -2.78 8.94 10.40
CA PHE A 21 -2.46 7.53 10.19
C PHE A 21 -1.44 7.03 11.20
N GLU A 22 -0.35 7.76 11.46
CA GLU A 22 0.67 7.34 12.44
C GLU A 22 0.09 7.24 13.86
N ASN A 23 -0.79 8.15 14.27
CA ASN A 23 -1.51 8.04 15.54
C ASN A 23 -2.42 6.80 15.60
N ARG A 24 -3.01 6.42 14.47
CA ARG A 24 -3.79 5.18 14.36
C ARG A 24 -2.90 3.95 14.46
N ALA A 25 -1.82 3.89 13.68
CA ALA A 25 -0.87 2.78 13.68
C ALA A 25 -0.31 2.53 15.09
N LEU A 26 0.07 3.58 15.80
CA LEU A 26 0.53 3.49 17.18
C LEU A 26 -0.50 2.85 18.13
N ALA A 27 -1.80 3.08 17.91
CA ALA A 27 -2.85 2.47 18.74
C ALA A 27 -2.93 0.93 18.52
N TYR A 28 -2.61 0.45 17.32
CA TYR A 28 -2.52 -0.99 17.03
C TYR A 28 -1.21 -1.58 17.57
N GLU A 29 -0.08 -0.95 17.32
CA GLU A 29 1.25 -1.37 17.73
C GLU A 29 1.36 -1.46 19.25
N SER A 30 0.77 -0.50 19.99
CA SER A 30 0.70 -0.51 21.46
C SER A 30 -0.33 -1.48 22.06
N GLY A 31 -1.08 -2.20 21.22
CA GLY A 31 -2.13 -3.11 21.68
C GLY A 31 -3.39 -2.44 22.23
N MET A 32 -3.50 -1.11 22.16
CA MET A 32 -4.73 -0.38 22.53
C MET A 32 -5.89 -0.72 21.58
N ARG A 33 -5.57 -1.12 20.37
CA ARG A 33 -6.53 -1.60 19.37
C ARG A 33 -6.07 -2.94 18.80
N ALA A 34 -6.96 -3.92 18.77
CA ALA A 34 -6.65 -5.21 18.16
C ALA A 34 -6.67 -5.08 16.63
N PRO A 35 -5.69 -5.67 15.91
CA PRO A 35 -5.76 -5.78 14.47
C PRO A 35 -7.01 -6.53 14.03
N ARG A 36 -7.51 -6.20 12.84
CA ARG A 36 -8.61 -6.93 12.21
C ARG A 36 -8.29 -8.42 12.11
N ARG A 37 -9.32 -9.22 11.98
CA ARG A 37 -9.21 -10.64 11.66
C ARG A 37 -10.04 -10.96 10.42
N GLY A 38 -9.61 -11.95 9.68
CA GLY A 38 -10.24 -12.39 8.45
C GLY A 38 -9.64 -11.75 7.21
N ILE A 39 -9.75 -12.48 6.12
CA ILE A 39 -9.17 -12.13 4.82
C ILE A 39 -9.88 -10.89 4.25
N VAL A 40 -9.11 -9.95 3.73
CA VAL A 40 -9.59 -8.85 2.89
C VAL A 40 -9.16 -9.13 1.46
N THR A 41 -10.11 -9.34 0.57
CA THR A 41 -9.86 -9.46 -0.86
C THR A 41 -9.94 -8.08 -1.50
N ILE A 42 -8.89 -7.67 -2.19
CA ILE A 42 -8.74 -6.37 -2.84
C ILE A 42 -8.91 -6.55 -4.35
N PRO A 43 -9.96 -5.95 -4.96
CA PRO A 43 -10.09 -5.94 -6.40
C PRO A 43 -8.99 -5.10 -7.06
N VAL A 44 -8.32 -5.67 -8.05
CA VAL A 44 -7.19 -5.08 -8.78
C VAL A 44 -7.59 -4.79 -10.21
N VAL A 45 -7.26 -3.61 -10.70
CA VAL A 45 -7.22 -3.32 -12.13
C VAL A 45 -5.78 -3.14 -12.60
N VAL A 46 -5.41 -3.80 -13.68
CA VAL A 46 -4.10 -3.69 -14.30
C VAL A 46 -4.20 -2.84 -15.56
N HIS A 47 -3.63 -1.64 -15.52
CA HIS A 47 -3.54 -0.73 -16.68
C HIS A 47 -2.23 -1.00 -17.43
N VAL A 48 -2.31 -1.69 -18.55
CA VAL A 48 -1.14 -1.98 -19.40
C VAL A 48 -0.95 -0.84 -20.40
N LEU A 49 0.14 -0.07 -20.22
CA LEU A 49 0.57 0.99 -21.14
C LEU A 49 1.66 0.40 -22.06
N HIS A 50 1.44 0.45 -23.35
CA HIS A 50 2.40 -0.16 -24.28
C HIS A 50 2.66 0.72 -25.49
N ASN A 51 3.93 0.81 -25.88
CA ASN A 51 4.30 1.43 -27.14
C ASN A 51 4.14 0.39 -28.27
N PRO A 52 3.35 0.69 -29.33
CA PRO A 52 3.21 -0.24 -30.47
C PRO A 52 4.53 -0.61 -31.16
N ALA A 53 5.56 0.24 -31.04
CA ALA A 53 6.92 -0.06 -31.52
C ALA A 53 7.69 -1.05 -30.63
N SER A 54 7.20 -1.29 -29.38
CA SER A 54 7.77 -2.21 -28.40
C SER A 54 6.74 -3.26 -27.97
N PRO A 55 6.41 -4.25 -28.80
CA PRO A 55 5.29 -5.18 -28.52
C PRO A 55 5.41 -5.94 -27.19
N ALA A 56 6.61 -6.10 -26.65
CA ALA A 56 6.87 -6.74 -25.36
C ALA A 56 6.20 -6.00 -24.19
N GLU A 57 5.96 -4.70 -24.29
CA GLU A 57 5.30 -3.92 -23.24
C GLU A 57 3.82 -4.26 -23.10
N ASN A 58 3.20 -4.82 -24.17
CA ASN A 58 1.82 -5.32 -24.12
C ASN A 58 1.78 -6.73 -23.51
N ILE A 59 2.09 -6.81 -22.22
CA ILE A 59 2.26 -8.08 -21.50
C ILE A 59 1.03 -8.99 -21.61
N SER A 60 1.26 -10.31 -21.57
CA SER A 60 0.21 -11.30 -21.68
C SER A 60 -0.63 -11.41 -20.40
N LYS A 61 -1.81 -12.03 -20.53
CA LYS A 61 -2.66 -12.33 -19.38
C LYS A 61 -1.96 -13.31 -18.42
N GLU A 62 -1.23 -14.28 -18.94
CA GLU A 62 -0.48 -15.26 -18.14
C GLU A 62 0.58 -14.56 -17.27
N GLN A 63 1.23 -13.51 -17.77
CA GLN A 63 2.16 -12.70 -16.98
C GLN A 63 1.42 -11.93 -15.87
N ILE A 64 0.25 -11.37 -16.16
CA ILE A 64 -0.60 -10.69 -15.19
C ILE A 64 -1.08 -11.68 -14.12
N ASP A 65 -1.60 -12.82 -14.52
CA ASP A 65 -2.10 -13.85 -13.60
C ASP A 65 -0.99 -14.35 -12.67
N SER A 66 0.24 -14.52 -13.20
CA SER A 66 1.39 -14.91 -12.38
C SER A 66 1.74 -13.90 -11.30
N GLN A 67 1.52 -12.59 -11.56
CA GLN A 67 1.72 -11.55 -10.54
C GLN A 67 0.66 -11.63 -9.44
N ILE A 68 -0.60 -11.83 -9.80
CA ILE A 68 -1.67 -11.97 -8.79
C ILE A 68 -1.44 -13.20 -7.92
N GLU A 69 -0.94 -14.30 -8.50
CA GLU A 69 -0.57 -15.50 -7.74
C GLU A 69 0.55 -15.21 -6.73
N VAL A 70 1.62 -14.52 -7.14
CA VAL A 70 2.72 -14.10 -6.24
C VAL A 70 2.20 -13.24 -5.10
N LEU A 71 1.39 -12.22 -5.40
CA LEU A 71 0.83 -11.36 -4.36
C LEU A 71 0.06 -12.17 -3.32
N ASN A 72 -0.78 -13.11 -3.76
CA ASN A 72 -1.54 -13.97 -2.87
C ASN A 72 -0.65 -14.90 -2.04
N GLN A 73 0.43 -15.43 -2.62
CA GLN A 73 1.38 -16.25 -1.87
C GLN A 73 2.12 -15.43 -0.80
N ASP A 74 2.58 -14.23 -1.14
CA ASP A 74 3.40 -13.39 -0.28
C ASP A 74 2.60 -12.80 0.89
N PHE A 75 1.45 -12.20 0.60
CA PHE A 75 0.61 -11.57 1.62
C PHE A 75 -0.13 -12.59 2.51
N ARG A 76 -0.20 -13.86 2.10
CA ARG A 76 -0.74 -14.97 2.88
C ARG A 76 0.36 -15.85 3.50
N ALA A 77 1.63 -15.47 3.35
CA ALA A 77 2.78 -16.24 3.83
C ALA A 77 2.73 -17.73 3.40
N THR A 78 2.26 -18.00 2.18
CA THR A 78 2.19 -19.35 1.59
C THR A 78 3.24 -19.60 0.50
N ASN A 79 4.07 -18.59 0.22
CA ASN A 79 5.18 -18.66 -0.73
C ASN A 79 6.12 -19.84 -0.36
N PRO A 80 6.48 -20.70 -1.33
CA PRO A 80 7.30 -21.90 -1.05
C PRO A 80 8.70 -21.58 -0.54
N ASP A 81 9.26 -20.43 -0.97
CA ASP A 81 10.62 -19.99 -0.66
C ASP A 81 10.77 -19.37 0.74
N ARG A 82 9.68 -19.17 1.50
CA ARG A 82 9.73 -18.77 2.92
C ARG A 82 10.58 -19.69 3.80
N VAL A 83 10.86 -20.90 3.35
CA VAL A 83 11.78 -21.82 4.03
C VAL A 83 13.22 -21.28 4.06
N GLY A 84 13.55 -20.29 3.22
CA GLY A 84 14.82 -19.57 3.22
C GLY A 84 14.98 -18.56 4.36
N VAL A 85 13.93 -18.25 5.12
CA VAL A 85 14.00 -17.36 6.27
C VAL A 85 14.86 -17.98 7.37
N PRO A 86 15.89 -17.27 7.89
CA PRO A 86 16.70 -17.75 9.00
C PRO A 86 15.88 -18.15 10.22
N ALA A 87 16.26 -19.23 10.90
CA ALA A 87 15.49 -19.83 12.01
C ALA A 87 15.12 -18.82 13.12
N VAL A 88 15.95 -17.82 13.35
CA VAL A 88 15.73 -16.79 14.39
C VAL A 88 14.54 -15.87 14.08
N TRP A 89 14.11 -15.78 12.83
CA TRP A 89 13.01 -14.92 12.39
C TRP A 89 11.77 -15.68 11.90
N THR A 90 11.82 -17.01 11.84
CA THR A 90 10.67 -17.81 11.37
C THR A 90 9.38 -17.57 12.16
N GLN A 91 9.49 -17.20 13.44
CA GLN A 91 8.34 -16.88 14.29
C GLN A 91 7.74 -15.50 14.01
N LEU A 92 8.44 -14.66 13.24
CA LEU A 92 7.97 -13.33 12.84
C LEU A 92 7.25 -13.34 11.49
N ILE A 93 7.32 -14.44 10.73
CA ILE A 93 6.62 -14.56 9.44
C ILE A 93 5.12 -14.37 9.67
N ALA A 94 4.52 -13.41 8.97
CA ALA A 94 3.12 -13.08 9.13
C ALA A 94 2.28 -13.41 7.89
N ASP A 95 1.13 -14.05 8.11
CA ASP A 95 -0.01 -13.99 7.20
C ASP A 95 -0.69 -12.63 7.39
N CYS A 96 -0.64 -11.75 6.38
CA CYS A 96 -1.23 -10.42 6.44
C CYS A 96 -2.76 -10.44 6.25
N GLU A 97 -3.34 -11.62 5.99
CA GLU A 97 -4.78 -11.80 5.73
C GLU A 97 -5.31 -10.88 4.60
N VAL A 98 -4.49 -10.68 3.55
CA VAL A 98 -4.84 -9.89 2.35
C VAL A 98 -4.73 -10.79 1.13
N GLU A 99 -5.74 -10.73 0.28
CA GLU A 99 -5.78 -11.40 -1.02
C GLU A 99 -6.09 -10.39 -2.12
N PHE A 100 -5.69 -10.70 -3.34
CA PHE A 100 -5.86 -9.88 -4.52
C PHE A 100 -6.59 -10.67 -5.60
N GLU A 101 -7.54 -10.04 -6.26
CA GLU A 101 -8.25 -10.62 -7.41
C GLU A 101 -8.38 -9.59 -8.53
N LEU A 102 -8.29 -10.01 -9.77
CA LEU A 102 -8.60 -9.12 -10.88
C LEU A 102 -10.06 -8.70 -10.81
N ALA A 103 -10.32 -7.40 -11.01
CA ALA A 103 -11.68 -6.87 -10.99
C ALA A 103 -12.56 -7.58 -12.02
N SER A 104 -13.73 -8.02 -11.61
CA SER A 104 -14.73 -8.67 -12.47
C SER A 104 -15.81 -7.72 -12.98
N ILE A 105 -15.89 -6.52 -12.38
CA ILE A 105 -16.84 -5.45 -12.75
C ILE A 105 -16.03 -4.16 -12.87
N ASP A 106 -16.29 -3.41 -13.95
CA ASP A 106 -15.68 -2.09 -14.19
C ASP A 106 -16.43 -0.97 -13.42
N PRO A 107 -15.91 0.28 -13.41
CA PRO A 107 -16.58 1.40 -12.72
C PRO A 107 -17.98 1.73 -13.23
N GLU A 108 -18.30 1.37 -14.47
CA GLU A 108 -19.60 1.56 -15.11
C GLU A 108 -20.58 0.42 -14.79
N GLY A 109 -20.12 -0.64 -14.10
CA GLY A 109 -20.92 -1.79 -13.72
C GLY A 109 -20.99 -2.90 -14.78
N ASN A 110 -20.10 -2.89 -15.77
CA ASN A 110 -20.04 -3.93 -16.80
C ASN A 110 -19.04 -5.03 -16.41
N PRO A 111 -19.23 -6.26 -16.87
CA PRO A 111 -18.24 -7.32 -16.73
C PRO A 111 -16.89 -6.94 -17.37
N THR A 112 -15.80 -7.26 -16.68
CA THR A 112 -14.42 -7.03 -17.14
C THR A 112 -13.52 -8.20 -16.73
N ASP A 113 -12.34 -8.30 -17.33
CA ASP A 113 -11.25 -9.18 -16.90
C ASP A 113 -10.24 -8.48 -16.00
N GLY A 114 -10.54 -7.24 -15.57
CA GLY A 114 -9.68 -6.44 -14.69
C GLY A 114 -8.43 -5.88 -15.37
N VAL A 115 -8.37 -5.88 -16.70
CA VAL A 115 -7.20 -5.41 -17.46
C VAL A 115 -7.64 -4.36 -18.48
N THR A 116 -6.99 -3.20 -18.45
CA THR A 116 -7.11 -2.19 -19.51
C THR A 116 -5.82 -2.14 -20.33
N ARG A 117 -5.93 -1.79 -21.62
CA ARG A 117 -4.77 -1.71 -22.52
C ARG A 117 -4.79 -0.38 -23.24
N THR A 118 -3.74 0.43 -23.05
CA THR A 118 -3.60 1.75 -23.65
C THR A 118 -2.34 1.84 -24.47
N ALA A 119 -2.49 2.12 -25.76
CA ALA A 119 -1.34 2.42 -26.62
C ALA A 119 -0.82 3.83 -26.33
N THR A 120 0.50 3.98 -26.28
CA THR A 120 1.18 5.26 -26.05
C THR A 120 2.40 5.39 -26.94
N ASP A 121 2.74 6.64 -27.30
CA ASP A 121 3.98 6.93 -28.04
C ASP A 121 5.19 7.13 -27.11
N LYS A 122 4.97 7.10 -25.80
CA LYS A 122 6.04 7.27 -24.81
C LYS A 122 6.96 6.05 -24.81
N THR A 123 8.27 6.32 -24.68
CA THR A 123 9.31 5.30 -24.49
C THR A 123 9.69 5.09 -23.04
N PHE A 124 9.31 6.02 -22.15
CA PHE A 124 9.45 5.92 -20.71
C PHE A 124 8.42 6.82 -20.02
N PHE A 125 8.16 6.53 -18.76
CA PHE A 125 7.35 7.36 -17.85
C PHE A 125 8.20 7.81 -16.67
N THR A 126 7.77 8.93 -16.02
CA THR A 126 8.49 9.46 -14.85
C THR A 126 7.63 9.42 -13.60
N ALA A 127 8.19 8.90 -12.52
CA ALA A 127 7.55 8.95 -11.21
C ALA A 127 7.42 10.39 -10.68
N ASP A 128 8.34 11.28 -11.11
CA ASP A 128 8.40 12.67 -10.65
C ASP A 128 7.16 13.47 -11.10
N ASP A 129 6.62 13.17 -12.29
CA ASP A 129 5.45 13.81 -12.88
C ASP A 129 4.17 12.97 -12.75
N GLU A 130 4.28 11.71 -12.35
CA GLU A 130 3.19 10.71 -12.29
C GLU A 130 2.43 10.57 -13.62
N ASP A 131 3.11 10.81 -14.74
CA ASP A 131 2.54 10.93 -16.07
C ASP A 131 1.91 9.65 -16.62
N VAL A 132 2.29 8.48 -16.07
CA VAL A 132 1.68 7.18 -16.37
C VAL A 132 0.22 7.07 -15.89
N LYS A 133 -0.17 7.87 -14.89
CA LYS A 133 -1.47 7.83 -14.22
C LYS A 133 -2.50 8.78 -14.80
N SER A 134 -2.25 9.34 -15.98
CA SER A 134 -3.19 10.25 -16.64
C SER A 134 -3.23 10.05 -18.14
N SER A 135 -4.43 9.93 -18.68
CA SER A 135 -4.68 9.87 -20.13
C SER A 135 -4.25 11.15 -20.85
N ALA A 136 -4.30 12.30 -20.16
CA ALA A 136 -3.86 13.61 -20.69
C ALA A 136 -2.35 13.66 -20.94
N THR A 137 -1.57 12.79 -20.33
CA THR A 137 -0.10 12.72 -20.45
C THR A 137 0.37 11.46 -21.19
N GLY A 138 -0.54 10.73 -21.83
CA GLY A 138 -0.23 9.50 -22.58
C GLY A 138 -0.21 8.24 -21.71
N GLY A 139 -0.69 8.34 -20.48
CA GLY A 139 -0.90 7.24 -19.55
C GLY A 139 -2.36 6.75 -19.55
N ALA A 140 -2.84 6.23 -18.42
CA ALA A 140 -4.21 5.80 -18.20
C ALA A 140 -4.72 6.33 -16.86
N ASP A 141 -5.96 6.88 -16.86
CA ASP A 141 -6.59 7.38 -15.65
C ASP A 141 -6.92 6.24 -14.68
N ALA A 142 -6.83 6.53 -13.38
CA ALA A 142 -7.17 5.57 -12.34
C ALA A 142 -8.66 5.20 -12.36
N TRP A 143 -8.98 3.95 -12.06
CA TRP A 143 -10.31 3.58 -11.58
C TRP A 143 -10.51 4.07 -10.14
N PRO A 144 -11.77 4.19 -9.65
CA PRO A 144 -12.04 4.69 -8.30
C PRO A 144 -11.23 3.97 -7.22
N SER A 145 -10.30 4.67 -6.59
CA SER A 145 -9.33 4.08 -5.64
C SER A 145 -9.93 3.61 -4.32
N LEU A 146 -11.20 3.93 -4.06
CA LEU A 146 -11.96 3.36 -2.94
C LEU A 146 -12.49 1.94 -3.24
N ASP A 147 -12.55 1.56 -4.53
CA ASP A 147 -13.08 0.29 -4.99
C ASP A 147 -12.03 -0.63 -5.57
N TYR A 148 -10.94 -0.07 -6.10
CA TYR A 148 -9.90 -0.81 -6.82
C TYR A 148 -8.50 -0.40 -6.40
N LEU A 149 -7.60 -1.38 -6.29
CA LEU A 149 -6.17 -1.12 -6.37
C LEU A 149 -5.79 -0.97 -7.84
N ASN A 150 -5.30 0.22 -8.22
CA ASN A 150 -4.79 0.48 -9.56
C ASN A 150 -3.33 0.04 -9.66
N LEU A 151 -3.02 -0.87 -10.59
CA LEU A 151 -1.67 -1.26 -10.95
C LEU A 151 -1.39 -0.79 -12.39
N TRP A 152 -0.49 0.16 -12.58
CA TRP A 152 -0.01 0.55 -13.90
C TRP A 152 1.23 -0.26 -14.25
N VAL A 153 1.20 -0.89 -15.42
CA VAL A 153 2.34 -1.61 -15.98
C VAL A 153 2.73 -0.94 -17.29
N CYS A 154 3.99 -0.54 -17.40
CA CYS A 154 4.45 0.26 -18.54
C CYS A 154 5.86 -0.16 -18.98
N GLY A 155 6.38 0.51 -19.98
CA GLY A 155 7.76 0.35 -20.45
C GLY A 155 8.79 0.75 -19.37
N GLU A 156 9.76 1.57 -19.73
CA GLU A 156 10.77 2.04 -18.78
C GLU A 156 10.19 3.08 -17.82
N LEU A 157 10.56 2.96 -16.53
CA LEU A 157 10.26 3.93 -15.48
C LEU A 157 11.50 4.67 -15.03
N ARG A 158 11.37 5.98 -14.75
CA ARG A 158 12.46 6.82 -14.25
C ARG A 158 12.02 7.66 -13.05
N SER A 159 12.99 7.96 -12.17
CA SER A 159 12.86 8.98 -11.13
C SER A 159 14.19 9.70 -10.97
N GLY A 160 14.19 11.03 -10.93
CA GLY A 160 15.43 11.82 -10.93
C GLY A 160 16.35 11.50 -12.11
N GLY A 161 15.80 11.06 -13.24
CA GLY A 161 16.55 10.65 -14.44
C GLY A 161 17.16 9.24 -14.38
N GLN A 162 17.02 8.50 -13.29
CA GLN A 162 17.50 7.13 -13.13
C GLN A 162 16.36 6.13 -13.37
N ALA A 163 16.68 4.97 -13.97
CA ALA A 163 15.73 3.88 -14.10
C ALA A 163 15.35 3.32 -12.71
N ILE A 164 14.06 3.05 -12.51
CA ILE A 164 13.51 2.42 -11.31
C ILE A 164 12.64 1.23 -11.69
N LEU A 165 12.42 0.29 -10.75
CA LEU A 165 11.63 -0.91 -10.98
C LEU A 165 10.13 -0.62 -10.87
N GLY A 166 9.75 0.17 -9.88
CA GLY A 166 8.39 0.55 -9.57
C GLY A 166 8.33 1.70 -8.56
N TYR A 167 7.11 2.11 -8.24
CA TYR A 167 6.81 3.02 -7.15
C TYR A 167 5.34 2.92 -6.73
N ALA A 168 5.06 3.32 -5.50
CA ALA A 168 3.71 3.35 -4.94
C ALA A 168 3.36 4.71 -4.35
N GLN A 169 2.07 5.01 -4.30
CA GLN A 169 1.53 6.08 -3.49
C GLN A 169 1.16 5.56 -2.10
N PHE A 170 1.70 6.19 -1.07
CA PHE A 170 1.30 5.93 0.32
C PHE A 170 -0.16 6.34 0.58
N PRO A 171 -0.83 5.73 1.59
CA PRO A 171 -2.20 6.08 1.92
C PRO A 171 -2.38 7.57 2.23
N GLY A 172 -3.51 8.12 1.81
CA GLY A 172 -3.85 9.53 2.06
C GLY A 172 -3.39 10.52 0.99
N GLY A 173 -2.77 10.07 -0.10
CA GLY A 173 -2.49 10.88 -1.28
C GLY A 173 -3.76 11.19 -2.11
N PRO A 174 -3.61 11.88 -3.26
CA PRO A 174 -4.71 12.15 -4.17
C PRO A 174 -5.32 10.85 -4.72
N PRO A 175 -6.65 10.71 -4.78
CA PRO A 175 -7.28 9.47 -5.25
C PRO A 175 -7.06 9.18 -6.73
N GLU A 176 -6.85 10.21 -7.54
CA GLU A 176 -6.58 10.11 -8.98
C GLU A 176 -5.21 9.53 -9.33
N THR A 177 -4.29 9.52 -8.37
CA THR A 177 -2.94 8.93 -8.53
C THR A 177 -2.69 7.76 -7.58
N ASP A 178 -3.75 7.29 -6.87
CA ASP A 178 -3.60 6.23 -5.87
C ASP A 178 -3.44 4.84 -6.51
N GLY A 179 -2.34 4.19 -6.18
CA GLY A 179 -1.98 2.85 -6.65
C GLY A 179 -0.47 2.66 -6.80
N VAL A 180 -0.11 1.69 -7.63
CA VAL A 180 1.25 1.20 -7.82
C VAL A 180 1.62 1.20 -9.30
N VAL A 181 2.86 1.56 -9.62
CA VAL A 181 3.40 1.54 -10.99
C VAL A 181 4.61 0.62 -11.04
N ILE A 182 4.68 -0.24 -12.05
CA ILE A 182 5.79 -1.21 -12.20
C ILE A 182 6.19 -1.27 -13.68
N ALA A 183 7.50 -1.29 -13.96
CA ALA A 183 7.97 -1.57 -15.31
C ALA A 183 7.70 -3.04 -15.67
N HIS A 184 7.26 -3.30 -16.90
CA HIS A 184 6.77 -4.62 -17.34
C HIS A 184 7.78 -5.75 -17.18
N THR A 185 9.08 -5.42 -17.17
CA THR A 185 10.16 -6.39 -16.96
C THR A 185 10.35 -6.83 -15.51
N PHE A 186 9.58 -6.26 -14.57
CA PHE A 186 9.62 -6.57 -13.14
C PHE A 186 8.23 -6.92 -12.58
N PHE A 187 7.28 -7.25 -13.47
CA PHE A 187 5.90 -7.58 -13.12
C PHE A 187 5.58 -9.03 -13.50
N GLY A 188 5.29 -9.86 -12.51
CA GLY A 188 5.02 -11.30 -12.68
C GLY A 188 6.26 -12.19 -12.61
N THR A 189 6.09 -13.44 -13.05
CA THR A 189 7.15 -14.47 -13.01
C THR A 189 7.43 -15.12 -14.36
N THR A 190 6.77 -14.66 -15.41
CA THR A 190 6.86 -15.21 -16.77
C THR A 190 6.79 -14.08 -17.80
N GLY A 191 6.93 -14.42 -19.07
CA GLY A 191 6.82 -13.45 -20.16
C GLY A 191 8.04 -12.57 -20.31
N THR A 192 7.91 -11.28 -20.02
CA THR A 192 8.95 -10.27 -20.26
C THR A 192 9.87 -9.99 -19.07
N VAL A 193 9.70 -10.72 -17.97
CA VAL A 193 10.45 -10.49 -16.74
C VAL A 193 11.95 -10.71 -16.90
N SER A 194 12.74 -9.98 -16.11
CA SER A 194 14.20 -9.95 -16.20
C SER A 194 14.86 -10.13 -14.84
N ALA A 195 15.70 -11.17 -14.72
CA ALA A 195 16.49 -11.40 -13.52
C ALA A 195 17.41 -10.19 -13.21
N PRO A 196 17.66 -9.90 -11.94
CA PRO A 196 17.33 -10.69 -10.73
C PRO A 196 15.96 -10.36 -10.09
N TYR A 197 15.11 -9.56 -10.76
CA TYR A 197 13.81 -9.08 -10.27
C TYR A 197 12.66 -9.72 -11.09
N ASP A 198 12.66 -11.04 -11.18
CA ASP A 198 11.82 -11.85 -12.07
C ASP A 198 10.87 -12.81 -11.35
N LEU A 199 10.70 -12.66 -10.02
CA LEU A 199 9.77 -13.44 -9.20
C LEU A 199 8.59 -12.63 -8.66
N GLY A 200 8.35 -11.43 -9.20
CA GLY A 200 7.19 -10.59 -8.88
C GLY A 200 7.28 -9.84 -7.55
N ARG A 201 8.45 -9.81 -6.90
CA ARG A 201 8.63 -9.20 -5.58
C ARG A 201 8.63 -7.67 -5.62
N THR A 202 8.89 -7.07 -6.77
CA THR A 202 8.71 -5.62 -6.96
C THR A 202 7.28 -5.20 -6.65
N ALA A 203 6.26 -5.91 -7.14
CA ALA A 203 4.87 -5.61 -6.83
C ALA A 203 4.53 -5.82 -5.34
N THR A 204 5.05 -6.88 -4.74
CA THR A 204 4.90 -7.15 -3.30
C THR A 204 5.46 -6.01 -2.45
N HIS A 205 6.66 -5.51 -2.80
CA HIS A 205 7.31 -4.36 -2.16
C HIS A 205 6.47 -3.09 -2.31
N GLU A 206 6.08 -2.74 -3.52
CA GLU A 206 5.32 -1.52 -3.78
C GLU A 206 3.93 -1.52 -3.13
N ILE A 207 3.25 -2.67 -3.09
CA ILE A 207 1.99 -2.81 -2.36
C ILE A 207 2.22 -2.72 -0.85
N GLY A 208 3.37 -3.14 -0.33
CA GLY A 208 3.78 -2.85 1.05
C GLY A 208 3.75 -1.34 1.34
N HIS A 209 4.33 -0.51 0.46
CA HIS A 209 4.26 0.94 0.56
C HIS A 209 2.82 1.47 0.43
N TRP A 210 2.04 0.93 -0.50
CA TRP A 210 0.63 1.27 -0.66
C TRP A 210 -0.19 0.95 0.59
N LEU A 211 0.24 -0.03 1.40
CA LEU A 211 -0.30 -0.38 2.72
C LEU A 211 0.46 0.28 3.88
N SER A 212 1.25 1.34 3.60
CA SER A 212 1.94 2.19 4.59
C SER A 212 3.20 1.60 5.24
N LEU A 213 3.81 0.57 4.67
CA LEU A 213 5.12 0.13 5.10
C LEU A 213 6.22 1.06 4.57
N ARG A 214 7.26 1.26 5.35
CA ARG A 214 8.49 1.97 4.96
C ARG A 214 9.58 0.96 4.64
N HIS A 215 10.66 1.43 4.03
CA HIS A 215 11.86 0.62 3.90
C HIS A 215 12.43 0.31 5.29
N ILE A 216 12.87 -0.93 5.50
CA ILE A 216 13.34 -1.39 6.82
C ILE A 216 14.60 -0.70 7.32
N TRP A 217 15.36 0.00 6.46
CA TRP A 217 16.50 0.82 6.87
C TRP A 217 16.12 2.27 7.23
N GLY A 218 14.85 2.66 7.12
CA GLY A 218 14.32 3.95 7.55
C GLY A 218 14.68 5.14 6.68
N ASP A 219 15.30 4.95 5.51
CA ASP A 219 15.66 5.99 4.52
C ASP A 219 16.54 7.14 5.06
N ASP A 220 17.30 6.93 6.11
CA ASP A 220 18.19 7.92 6.74
C ASP A 220 19.60 7.99 6.10
N GLY A 221 19.74 7.48 4.89
CA GLY A 221 20.99 7.43 4.14
C GLY A 221 21.82 6.19 4.49
N SER A 222 22.90 6.37 5.24
CA SER A 222 23.76 5.27 5.70
C SER A 222 23.88 5.22 7.23
N GLY A 223 22.92 5.84 7.93
CA GLY A 223 22.85 5.90 9.38
C GLY A 223 22.25 4.65 10.00
N CYS A 224 22.31 4.57 11.32
CA CYS A 224 21.63 3.54 12.11
C CYS A 224 20.56 4.14 13.03
N SER A 225 20.15 5.36 12.74
CA SER A 225 19.15 6.13 13.52
C SER A 225 17.78 6.14 12.87
N GLY A 226 17.69 5.78 11.59
CA GLY A 226 16.43 5.62 10.90
C GLY A 226 15.68 4.38 11.36
N GLY A 227 14.37 4.38 11.15
CA GLY A 227 13.51 3.23 11.42
C GLY A 227 12.28 3.27 10.53
N ASP A 228 11.72 2.10 10.30
CA ASP A 228 10.52 1.90 9.50
C ASP A 228 9.22 2.01 10.31
N LEU A 229 9.34 2.35 11.60
CA LEU A 229 8.24 2.41 12.57
C LEU A 229 7.61 1.02 12.84
N VAL A 230 8.42 -0.02 12.79
CA VAL A 230 8.03 -1.40 13.11
C VAL A 230 9.05 -2.00 14.07
N ASP A 231 8.59 -2.45 15.26
CA ASP A 231 9.49 -2.84 16.35
C ASP A 231 10.19 -4.21 16.12
N ASP A 232 9.61 -5.08 15.29
CA ASP A 232 10.15 -6.43 15.04
C ASP A 232 11.05 -6.52 13.80
N THR A 233 11.34 -5.39 13.16
CA THR A 233 12.36 -5.24 12.12
C THR A 233 13.63 -4.60 12.74
N PRO A 234 14.80 -5.24 12.67
CA PRO A 234 16.02 -4.64 13.22
C PRO A 234 16.48 -3.45 12.37
N ASN A 235 16.94 -2.38 13.01
CA ASN A 235 17.59 -1.27 12.31
C ASN A 235 18.78 -1.77 11.49
N GLN A 236 18.87 -1.30 10.25
CA GLN A 236 20.01 -1.56 9.35
C GLN A 236 20.52 -0.25 8.72
N ALA A 237 21.79 -0.22 8.33
CA ALA A 237 22.44 1.02 7.94
C ALA A 237 21.97 1.56 6.57
N ARG A 238 21.49 0.69 5.70
CA ARG A 238 21.06 1.02 4.32
C ARG A 238 20.36 -0.18 3.69
N ALA A 239 19.82 0.02 2.48
CA ALA A 239 19.32 -1.08 1.65
C ALA A 239 20.39 -2.16 1.41
N ASN A 240 19.97 -3.41 1.44
CA ASN A 240 20.76 -4.53 0.97
C ASN A 240 20.46 -4.80 -0.51
N PHE A 241 21.46 -5.25 -1.26
CA PHE A 241 21.35 -5.60 -2.67
C PHE A 241 21.92 -6.98 -2.93
N GLY A 242 21.54 -7.60 -4.03
CA GLY A 242 21.95 -8.95 -4.37
C GLY A 242 21.35 -9.97 -3.39
N ARG A 243 22.15 -10.95 -2.99
CA ARG A 243 21.75 -12.02 -2.03
C ARG A 243 22.75 -12.07 -0.87
N PRO A 244 22.57 -11.24 0.18
CA PRO A 244 23.44 -11.24 1.34
C PRO A 244 23.49 -12.61 2.03
N THR A 245 24.60 -12.89 2.70
CA THR A 245 24.75 -14.12 3.50
C THR A 245 24.36 -13.83 4.96
N PHE A 246 23.51 -14.66 5.53
CA PHE A 246 23.13 -14.55 6.94
C PHE A 246 24.24 -15.09 7.87
N PRO A 247 24.54 -14.41 9.01
CA PRO A 247 24.07 -13.09 9.40
C PRO A 247 24.78 -11.97 8.66
N HIS A 248 24.04 -10.88 8.33
CA HIS A 248 24.60 -9.66 7.75
C HIS A 248 24.42 -8.51 8.75
N VAL A 249 25.48 -8.08 9.40
CA VAL A 249 25.42 -7.10 10.49
C VAL A 249 25.97 -5.75 10.01
N THR A 250 25.11 -4.72 9.99
CA THR A 250 25.50 -3.37 9.56
C THR A 250 25.40 -2.31 10.65
N CYS A 251 24.44 -2.44 11.56
CA CYS A 251 24.30 -1.62 12.76
C CYS A 251 24.65 -2.44 14.01
N SER A 252 24.38 -1.92 15.22
CA SER A 252 24.50 -2.69 16.44
C SER A 252 23.35 -3.70 16.60
N ASN A 253 22.98 -4.38 15.51
CA ASN A 253 21.86 -5.33 15.40
C ASN A 253 22.31 -6.81 15.49
N GLY A 254 23.58 -7.06 15.87
CA GLY A 254 24.05 -8.41 16.14
C GLY A 254 23.35 -9.07 17.33
N PRO A 255 23.33 -10.44 17.39
CA PRO A 255 24.06 -11.36 16.48
C PRO A 255 23.35 -11.63 15.16
N ASN A 256 22.07 -11.29 15.02
CA ASN A 256 21.23 -11.71 13.87
C ASN A 256 21.40 -10.81 12.65
N GLY A 257 21.74 -9.53 12.84
CA GLY A 257 21.99 -8.59 11.75
C GLY A 257 20.72 -8.08 11.05
N ASP A 258 20.89 -7.67 9.79
CA ASP A 258 19.85 -7.13 8.93
C ASP A 258 18.84 -8.19 8.50
N MET A 259 17.57 -7.83 8.45
CA MET A 259 16.50 -8.69 7.95
C MET A 259 16.38 -8.55 6.42
N PHE A 260 17.48 -8.77 5.70
CA PHE A 260 17.60 -8.55 4.25
C PHE A 260 16.62 -9.39 3.39
N MET A 261 16.00 -10.42 3.98
CA MET A 261 14.97 -11.24 3.31
C MET A 261 13.55 -10.67 3.46
N ASN A 262 13.39 -9.52 4.08
CA ASN A 262 12.12 -8.83 4.19
C ASN A 262 11.74 -8.20 2.84
N TYR A 263 10.45 -8.26 2.46
CA TYR A 263 9.98 -7.66 1.21
C TYR A 263 10.19 -6.14 1.12
N MET A 264 10.45 -5.44 2.24
CA MET A 264 10.72 -4.00 2.27
C MET A 264 12.21 -3.65 2.21
N ASP A 265 13.09 -4.61 1.89
CA ASP A 265 14.48 -4.35 1.51
C ASP A 265 14.63 -4.32 -0.03
N TYR A 266 15.86 -4.22 -0.55
CA TYR A 266 16.22 -4.13 -1.97
C TYR A 266 17.06 -5.31 -2.46
N THR A 267 16.99 -6.45 -1.81
CA THR A 267 17.64 -7.68 -2.27
C THR A 267 17.02 -8.18 -3.57
N ASP A 268 17.74 -9.05 -4.29
CA ASP A 268 17.17 -9.76 -5.43
C ASP A 268 15.89 -10.50 -5.02
N ASP A 269 14.92 -10.64 -5.92
CA ASP A 269 13.65 -11.32 -5.66
C ASP A 269 13.83 -12.69 -5.01
N ALA A 270 14.85 -13.44 -5.46
CA ALA A 270 15.19 -14.77 -4.89
C ALA A 270 15.81 -14.70 -3.47
N GLY A 271 15.91 -13.54 -2.88
CA GLY A 271 16.36 -13.29 -1.50
C GLY A 271 15.26 -12.72 -0.60
N MET A 272 14.07 -12.43 -1.11
CA MET A 272 12.94 -11.85 -0.40
C MET A 272 11.88 -12.91 -0.08
N PHE A 273 11.48 -13.04 1.20
CA PHE A 273 10.67 -14.18 1.63
C PHE A 273 9.52 -13.85 2.57
N MET A 274 9.47 -12.67 3.20
CA MET A 274 8.54 -12.43 4.30
C MET A 274 8.18 -10.96 4.55
N PHE A 275 6.97 -10.77 5.09
CA PHE A 275 6.61 -9.68 5.98
C PHE A 275 6.65 -10.14 7.43
N THR A 276 6.82 -9.20 8.38
CA THR A 276 6.78 -9.48 9.82
C THR A 276 5.40 -9.28 10.42
N ALA A 277 5.21 -9.76 11.65
CA ALA A 277 3.98 -9.55 12.41
C ALA A 277 3.71 -8.06 12.67
N GLY A 278 4.72 -7.27 13.00
CA GLY A 278 4.60 -5.82 13.16
C GLY A 278 4.22 -5.12 11.87
N GLN A 279 4.80 -5.52 10.73
CA GLN A 279 4.40 -5.01 9.41
C GLN A 279 2.93 -5.34 9.10
N SER A 280 2.46 -6.56 9.39
CA SER A 280 1.06 -6.96 9.22
C SER A 280 0.11 -6.12 10.10
N VAL A 281 0.49 -5.81 11.33
CA VAL A 281 -0.26 -4.90 12.22
C VAL A 281 -0.38 -3.50 11.60
N ARG A 282 0.71 -2.96 11.06
CA ARG A 282 0.73 -1.65 10.41
C ARG A 282 -0.12 -1.63 9.13
N MET A 283 -0.09 -2.68 8.31
CA MET A 283 -0.99 -2.85 7.15
C MET A 283 -2.46 -2.90 7.58
N SER A 284 -2.77 -3.58 8.70
CA SER A 284 -4.13 -3.61 9.26
C SER A 284 -4.61 -2.22 9.67
N ALA A 285 -3.75 -1.38 10.23
CA ALA A 285 -4.08 0.01 10.53
C ALA A 285 -4.41 0.83 9.26
N ALA A 286 -3.73 0.55 8.15
CA ALA A 286 -4.04 1.18 6.85
C ALA A 286 -5.38 0.70 6.30
N LEU A 287 -5.66 -0.60 6.35
CA LEU A 287 -6.91 -1.20 5.88
C LEU A 287 -8.13 -0.81 6.73
N GLU A 288 -7.97 -0.57 8.02
CA GLU A 288 -9.05 -0.06 8.88
C GLU A 288 -9.08 1.47 8.99
N GLY A 289 -8.22 2.15 8.24
CA GLY A 289 -8.09 3.60 8.19
C GLY A 289 -8.33 4.17 6.80
N PRO A 290 -7.30 4.69 6.14
CA PRO A 290 -7.43 5.34 4.84
C PRO A 290 -7.91 4.40 3.71
N ARG A 291 -7.84 3.06 3.90
CA ARG A 291 -8.28 2.04 2.95
C ARG A 291 -9.44 1.20 3.46
N ALA A 292 -10.24 1.76 4.39
CA ALA A 292 -11.32 1.03 5.06
C ALA A 292 -12.45 0.59 4.12
N SER A 293 -12.57 1.18 2.94
CA SER A 293 -13.55 0.78 1.92
C SER A 293 -13.39 -0.68 1.50
N PHE A 294 -12.15 -1.17 1.40
CA PHE A 294 -11.91 -2.59 1.06
C PHE A 294 -12.41 -3.53 2.16
N VAL A 295 -12.22 -3.18 3.43
CA VAL A 295 -12.73 -3.98 4.56
C VAL A 295 -14.26 -3.95 4.60
N ALA A 296 -14.88 -2.78 4.42
CA ALA A 296 -16.33 -2.62 4.41
C ALA A 296 -16.99 -3.44 3.28
N ARG A 297 -16.37 -3.48 2.10
CA ARG A 297 -16.84 -4.28 0.96
C ARG A 297 -16.85 -5.78 1.28
N ASN A 298 -15.81 -6.28 1.93
CA ASN A 298 -15.70 -7.70 2.30
C ASN A 298 -16.67 -8.09 3.44
N ALA A 299 -17.11 -7.14 4.26
CA ALA A 299 -18.04 -7.35 5.34
C ALA A 299 -19.51 -7.32 4.88
N ALA A 300 -19.82 -6.77 3.71
CA ALA A 300 -21.17 -6.73 3.17
C ALA A 300 -21.60 -8.14 2.72
N PRO A 301 -22.82 -8.61 3.09
CA PRO A 301 -23.35 -9.84 2.51
C PRO A 301 -23.44 -9.65 0.99
N ALA A 302 -23.03 -10.65 0.21
CA ALA A 302 -23.16 -10.62 -1.25
C ALA A 302 -24.64 -10.34 -1.60
N GLU A 303 -24.94 -9.14 -2.11
CA GLU A 303 -26.29 -8.85 -2.60
C GLU A 303 -26.59 -9.82 -3.74
N PRO A 304 -27.71 -10.57 -3.66
CA PRO A 304 -28.15 -11.38 -4.80
C PRO A 304 -28.42 -10.42 -5.96
N ALA A 305 -27.74 -10.63 -7.09
CA ALA A 305 -27.90 -9.84 -8.29
C ALA A 305 -29.40 -9.73 -8.64
N GLN A 306 -29.99 -8.57 -8.38
CA GLN A 306 -31.38 -8.32 -8.75
C GLN A 306 -31.44 -8.10 -10.25
N PRO A 307 -32.27 -8.87 -10.98
CA PRO A 307 -32.50 -8.59 -12.40
C PRO A 307 -33.15 -7.21 -12.53
N ARG A 308 -32.51 -6.31 -13.25
CA ARG A 308 -33.10 -5.01 -13.62
C ARG A 308 -34.36 -5.23 -14.42
N VAL A 309 -35.53 -5.11 -13.78
CA VAL A 309 -36.81 -5.01 -14.48
C VAL A 309 -36.89 -3.59 -15.05
N LEU A 310 -36.81 -3.49 -16.36
CA LEU A 310 -37.16 -2.28 -17.10
C LEU A 310 -38.67 -2.04 -16.93
N VAL A 311 -39.05 -1.17 -16.00
CA VAL A 311 -40.44 -0.71 -15.89
C VAL A 311 -40.60 0.50 -16.80
N GLY A 312 -41.33 0.27 -17.90
CA GLY A 312 -41.77 1.32 -18.80
C GLY A 312 -42.68 2.32 -18.08
N ALA A 313 -42.47 3.60 -18.34
CA ALA A 313 -43.26 4.71 -17.82
C ALA A 313 -44.72 4.63 -18.31
N THR A 314 -45.65 4.58 -17.37
CA THR A 314 -47.04 5.03 -17.60
C THR A 314 -47.40 6.11 -16.60
N VAL A 315 -47.77 7.25 -17.16
CA VAL A 315 -48.32 8.43 -16.44
C VAL A 315 -49.73 8.11 -15.93
N GLY A 316 -49.98 8.38 -14.67
CA GLY A 316 -51.33 8.31 -14.08
C GLY A 316 -51.39 9.09 -12.79
N SER A 317 -52.17 10.20 -12.81
CA SER A 317 -52.49 11.11 -11.72
C SER A 317 -53.43 10.50 -10.70
N ASN A 318 -53.24 10.76 -9.42
CA ASN A 318 -54.21 11.28 -8.40
C ASN A 318 -53.81 10.90 -6.97
N GLY A 319 -53.57 11.87 -6.16
CA GLY A 319 -54.32 12.35 -4.99
C GLY A 319 -54.35 11.45 -3.73
N ALA A 320 -53.91 12.09 -2.64
CA ALA A 320 -54.37 11.96 -1.28
C ALA A 320 -53.45 11.31 -0.23
N GLU A 321 -53.14 12.15 0.75
CA GLU A 321 -53.11 11.93 2.20
C GLU A 321 -51.92 11.20 2.83
N ALA A 322 -51.14 12.00 3.60
CA ALA A 322 -50.09 11.59 4.52
C ALA A 322 -50.69 11.10 5.86
N PRO A 323 -50.14 10.07 6.49
CA PRO A 323 -50.33 9.82 7.92
C PRO A 323 -49.18 10.37 8.76
N GLN A 324 -49.54 10.93 9.90
CA GLN A 324 -48.71 11.58 10.91
C GLN A 324 -47.74 10.58 11.58
N ALA A 325 -46.49 11.05 11.81
CA ALA A 325 -45.47 10.38 12.62
C ALA A 325 -45.81 10.48 14.13
N SER A 326 -45.70 9.37 14.83
CA SER A 326 -45.63 9.30 16.30
C SER A 326 -44.21 9.45 16.79
N PRO A 327 -43.94 10.08 17.94
CA PRO A 327 -42.60 10.38 18.40
C PRO A 327 -41.89 9.17 19.04
N GLU A 328 -40.64 8.92 18.66
CA GLU A 328 -39.73 8.00 19.36
C GLU A 328 -39.26 8.59 20.71
N PRO A 329 -39.03 7.73 21.73
CA PRO A 329 -38.53 8.19 23.01
C PRO A 329 -37.01 8.52 22.94
N ALA A 330 -36.65 9.67 23.49
CA ALA A 330 -35.31 10.15 23.65
C ALA A 330 -34.48 9.21 24.54
N VAL A 331 -33.39 8.65 23.98
CA VAL A 331 -32.32 7.98 24.75
C VAL A 331 -31.36 9.05 25.26
N ALA A 332 -31.29 9.15 26.59
CA ALA A 332 -30.35 10.04 27.28
C ALA A 332 -28.91 9.57 27.05
N SER A 333 -28.10 10.41 26.40
CA SER A 333 -26.65 10.25 26.32
C SER A 333 -26.00 10.59 27.66
N ALA A 334 -25.29 9.62 28.25
CA ALA A 334 -24.41 9.87 29.40
C ALA A 334 -23.20 10.75 28.98
N PRO A 335 -22.71 11.64 29.84
CA PRO A 335 -21.57 12.48 29.52
C PRO A 335 -20.29 11.64 29.41
N ALA A 336 -19.64 11.67 28.24
CA ALA A 336 -18.30 11.13 28.03
C ALA A 336 -17.27 11.96 28.79
N THR A 337 -16.35 11.28 29.42
CA THR A 337 -15.41 11.73 30.43
C THR A 337 -14.39 12.76 29.88
N ASP A 338 -14.41 13.97 30.44
CA ASP A 338 -13.46 15.10 30.25
C ASP A 338 -12.00 14.76 30.62
N THR A 339 -11.77 13.62 31.28
CA THR A 339 -10.43 13.21 31.75
C THR A 339 -9.57 12.58 30.68
N ALA A 340 -10.12 11.78 29.76
CA ALA A 340 -9.36 11.14 28.69
C ALA A 340 -8.85 12.15 27.65
N ASP A 341 -9.67 13.15 27.32
CA ASP A 341 -9.26 14.22 26.40
C ASP A 341 -8.18 15.14 27.02
N ALA A 342 -8.19 15.32 28.32
CA ALA A 342 -7.17 16.09 29.04
C ALA A 342 -5.83 15.35 29.07
N GLU A 343 -5.80 14.04 29.35
CA GLU A 343 -4.59 13.21 29.33
C GLU A 343 -3.97 13.12 27.93
N VAL A 344 -4.78 12.92 26.89
CA VAL A 344 -4.33 12.95 25.49
C VAL A 344 -3.76 14.32 25.11
N GLY A 345 -4.35 15.41 25.61
CA GLY A 345 -3.84 16.77 25.43
C GLY A 345 -2.50 17.02 26.12
N GLU A 346 -2.25 16.39 27.24
CA GLU A 346 -0.99 16.49 27.99
C GLU A 346 0.14 15.68 27.32
N LEU A 347 -0.13 14.45 26.92
CA LEU A 347 0.81 13.63 26.15
C LEU A 347 1.21 14.30 24.83
N ARG A 348 0.28 14.92 24.13
CA ARG A 348 0.57 15.67 22.89
C ARG A 348 1.54 16.84 23.14
N ARG A 349 1.39 17.54 24.25
CA ARG A 349 2.31 18.62 24.63
C ARG A 349 3.70 18.09 24.95
N GLU A 350 3.80 16.98 25.65
CA GLU A 350 5.06 16.33 26.00
C GLU A 350 5.83 15.83 24.79
N VAL A 351 5.13 15.17 23.84
CA VAL A 351 5.71 14.74 22.56
C VAL A 351 6.18 15.94 21.72
N ALA A 352 5.41 17.02 21.67
CA ALA A 352 5.82 18.24 20.98
C ALA A 352 7.08 18.87 21.59
N GLN A 353 7.20 18.83 22.92
CA GLN A 353 8.36 19.35 23.64
C GLN A 353 9.60 18.48 23.39
N LEU A 354 9.47 17.15 23.38
CA LEU A 354 10.56 16.22 23.07
C LEU A 354 11.05 16.39 21.63
N ARG A 355 10.14 16.57 20.66
CA ARG A 355 10.48 16.86 19.26
C ARG A 355 11.26 18.18 19.12
N SER A 356 10.88 19.22 19.88
CA SER A 356 11.60 20.49 19.90
C SER A 356 13.03 20.36 20.45
N VAL A 357 13.20 19.59 21.52
CA VAL A 357 14.52 19.30 22.09
C VAL A 357 15.40 18.51 21.13
N LEU A 358 14.85 17.49 20.47
CA LEU A 358 15.57 16.72 19.45
C LEU A 358 16.01 17.58 18.27
N ALA A 359 15.15 18.49 17.79
CA ALA A 359 15.50 19.43 16.73
C ALA A 359 16.63 20.39 17.14
N GLN A 360 16.66 20.82 18.41
CA GLN A 360 17.74 21.65 18.95
C GLN A 360 19.06 20.86 19.04
N ILE A 361 19.01 19.60 19.48
CA ILE A 361 20.17 18.71 19.54
C ILE A 361 20.73 18.47 18.13
N ALA A 362 19.87 18.16 17.15
CA ALA A 362 20.28 17.99 15.76
C ALA A 362 20.96 19.25 15.19
N THR A 363 20.46 20.44 15.54
CA THR A 363 21.05 21.71 15.13
C THR A 363 22.42 21.97 15.78
N LEU A 364 22.63 21.53 17.02
CA LEU A 364 23.90 21.64 17.73
C LEU A 364 24.95 20.66 17.18
N VAL A 365 24.54 19.43 16.87
CA VAL A 365 25.41 18.41 16.27
C VAL A 365 25.83 18.79 14.84
N ALA A 366 24.95 19.43 14.07
CA ALA A 366 25.28 19.91 12.72
C ALA A 366 26.25 21.12 12.71
N ARG A 367 26.51 21.74 13.86
CA ARG A 367 27.43 22.88 14.01
C ARG A 367 28.77 22.50 14.64
N SER A 368 28.92 21.27 15.11
CA SER A 368 30.16 20.68 15.62
C SER A 368 30.90 19.89 14.52
#